data_53af6913929dbc4c463dcff9820c7f51
#
_entry.id   53af6913929dbc4c463dcff9820c7f51
#
_cell.length_a   1.000
_cell.length_b   1.000
_cell.length_c   1.000
_cell.angle_alpha   90.00
_cell.angle_beta   90.00
_cell.angle_gamma   90.00
#
_symmetry.space_group_name_H-M   'P 1'
#
loop_
_entity.id
_entity.type
_entity.pdbx_description
1 polymer ?
#
loop_
_entity_poly.entity_id
_entity_poly.type
_entity_poly.pdbx_seq_one_letter_code
_entity_poly.pdbx_strand_id
1 'polypeptide(L)'
;MGSNYTHVHNTFRTAVVPAAGMGTRFLPATKTVPKELLPVVDTPGIELVASEAAGSGASRLVIVTAPGKDGVVSHFVDDLALESRLEESGKSHLLEKVRRAPNLIDVEPVVQERPLGLGHAVGCAEQALDDDEDAIAVLLPDDLVQPCGILDLMSRVRAERGGSVLCAIDVPKSQVGSYGVFHVEEVPGVAEPDVLRVLGMVEKPALADAPSTLAAAGRYLLDRAVFDALRRIEPGAGGELQLTDAIALLIDEGHPVHVVVHRGTRHDLGNPGGYLRASVDSALGNPDYGPGLRRWLAERLGLEDSADRVRTA
;
A
#
# COMPACT_ATOMS: atom_id res chain seq x y z
N MET A 1 33.36 -1.70 9.32
CA MET A 1 33.01 -2.90 8.56
C MET A 1 31.96 -2.43 7.53
N GLY A 2 32.38 -2.36 6.26
CA GLY A 2 31.56 -1.83 5.18
C GLY A 2 30.42 -2.79 4.87
N SER A 3 29.20 -2.30 4.98
CA SER A 3 28.00 -2.97 4.51
C SER A 3 28.04 -3.01 2.98
N ASN A 4 28.30 -4.19 2.42
CA ASN A 4 28.06 -4.45 1.00
C ASN A 4 26.56 -4.48 0.77
N TYR A 5 25.94 -3.32 0.56
CA TYR A 5 24.64 -3.27 -0.11
C TYR A 5 24.88 -3.63 -1.59
N THR A 6 24.72 -4.89 -1.93
CA THR A 6 24.51 -5.31 -3.31
C THR A 6 23.33 -4.49 -3.83
N HIS A 7 23.55 -3.67 -4.87
CA HIS A 7 22.48 -3.00 -5.60
C HIS A 7 21.49 -4.07 -6.03
N VAL A 8 20.35 -4.13 -5.36
CA VAL A 8 19.22 -4.91 -5.83
C VAL A 8 18.85 -4.26 -7.17
N HIS A 9 18.96 -5.01 -8.26
CA HIS A 9 18.46 -4.56 -9.54
C HIS A 9 16.96 -4.33 -9.37
N ASN A 10 16.56 -3.05 -9.32
CA ASN A 10 15.17 -2.68 -9.23
C ASN A 10 14.44 -3.22 -10.47
N THR A 11 13.44 -4.07 -10.26
CA THR A 11 12.70 -4.72 -11.35
C THR A 11 11.51 -3.90 -11.81
N PHE A 12 11.32 -2.68 -11.30
CA PHE A 12 10.28 -1.74 -11.70
C PHE A 12 10.77 -0.30 -11.54
N ARG A 13 10.26 0.62 -12.35
CA ARG A 13 10.53 2.07 -12.27
C ARG A 13 9.30 2.85 -11.85
N THR A 14 8.13 2.36 -12.24
CA THR A 14 6.86 3.01 -11.99
C THR A 14 6.09 2.32 -10.87
N ALA A 15 5.70 3.11 -9.87
CA ALA A 15 4.70 2.74 -8.88
C ALA A 15 3.35 3.34 -9.26
N VAL A 16 2.27 2.58 -9.11
CA VAL A 16 0.88 2.99 -9.38
C VAL A 16 0.10 3.01 -8.09
N VAL A 17 -0.51 4.15 -7.77
CA VAL A 17 -1.38 4.30 -6.60
C VAL A 17 -2.81 4.58 -7.03
N PRO A 18 -3.72 3.59 -6.92
CA PRO A 18 -5.15 3.77 -7.18
C PRO A 18 -5.80 4.64 -6.11
N ALA A 19 -6.11 5.90 -6.43
CA ALA A 19 -6.66 6.90 -5.52
C ALA A 19 -8.04 7.45 -5.97
N ALA A 20 -8.72 6.79 -6.90
CA ALA A 20 -10.00 7.26 -7.47
C ALA A 20 -11.23 6.97 -6.58
N GLY A 21 -11.10 6.14 -5.54
CA GLY A 21 -12.21 5.71 -4.68
C GLY A 21 -12.88 6.86 -3.91
N MET A 22 -14.19 6.80 -3.72
CA MET A 22 -14.99 7.86 -3.07
C MET A 22 -14.82 7.96 -1.55
N GLY A 23 -14.24 6.97 -0.88
CA GLY A 23 -14.03 7.01 0.57
C GLY A 23 -15.30 7.06 1.41
N THR A 24 -16.39 6.43 0.98
CA THR A 24 -17.74 6.54 1.58
C THR A 24 -17.79 6.16 3.05
N ARG A 25 -16.89 5.28 3.53
CA ARG A 25 -16.82 4.86 4.95
C ARG A 25 -16.43 6.00 5.89
N PHE A 26 -15.83 7.08 5.38
CA PHE A 26 -15.42 8.25 6.14
C PHE A 26 -16.34 9.48 5.97
N LEU A 27 -17.50 9.30 5.34
CA LEU A 27 -18.46 10.39 5.29
C LEU A 27 -18.88 10.81 6.72
N PRO A 28 -19.04 12.13 6.97
CA PRO A 28 -19.08 13.21 6.00
C PRO A 28 -17.71 13.83 5.65
N ALA A 29 -16.59 13.47 6.32
CA ALA A 29 -15.29 14.08 6.10
C ALA A 29 -14.83 13.98 4.63
N THR A 30 -15.00 12.82 4.02
CA THR A 30 -14.60 12.56 2.63
C THR A 30 -15.52 13.17 1.57
N LYS A 31 -16.51 13.96 1.98
CA LYS A 31 -17.26 14.84 1.07
C LYS A 31 -16.35 15.91 0.44
N THR A 32 -15.34 16.37 1.18
CA THR A 32 -14.47 17.49 0.78
C THR A 32 -12.98 17.13 0.82
N VAL A 33 -12.58 16.13 1.61
CA VAL A 33 -11.19 15.70 1.75
C VAL A 33 -11.06 14.27 1.22
N PRO A 34 -10.25 14.03 0.18
CA PRO A 34 -9.94 12.67 -0.26
C PRO A 34 -9.44 11.80 0.90
N LYS A 35 -9.91 10.55 0.98
CA LYS A 35 -9.50 9.64 2.08
C LYS A 35 -7.97 9.44 2.13
N GLU A 36 -7.32 9.52 0.99
CA GLU A 36 -5.88 9.35 0.82
C GLU A 36 -5.07 10.49 1.47
N LEU A 37 -5.73 11.64 1.72
CA LEU A 37 -5.15 12.81 2.41
C LEU A 37 -5.45 12.83 3.92
N LEU A 38 -6.18 11.86 4.45
CA LEU A 38 -6.37 11.74 5.90
C LEU A 38 -5.02 11.43 6.56
N PRO A 39 -4.58 12.22 7.58
CA PRO A 39 -3.24 12.10 8.13
C PRO A 39 -3.14 10.99 9.18
N VAL A 40 -2.20 10.08 9.01
CA VAL A 40 -1.75 9.19 10.07
C VAL A 40 -0.73 9.98 10.91
N VAL A 41 -1.14 10.43 12.09
CA VAL A 41 -0.47 11.43 12.92
C VAL A 41 -0.41 12.78 12.20
N ASP A 42 0.63 13.05 11.41
CA ASP A 42 0.84 14.31 10.69
C ASP A 42 1.21 14.13 9.21
N THR A 43 1.12 12.91 8.71
CA THR A 43 1.51 12.55 7.33
C THR A 43 0.35 11.88 6.61
N PRO A 44 -0.10 12.38 5.45
CA PRO A 44 -1.15 11.75 4.65
C PRO A 44 -0.82 10.30 4.28
N GLY A 45 -1.84 9.43 4.27
CA GLY A 45 -1.65 8.02 3.95
C GLY A 45 -0.98 7.79 2.59
N ILE A 46 -1.34 8.60 1.58
CA ILE A 46 -0.72 8.48 0.25
C ILE A 46 0.78 8.85 0.26
N GLU A 47 1.21 9.81 1.09
CA GLU A 47 2.62 10.16 1.21
C GLU A 47 3.44 9.04 1.85
N LEU A 48 2.86 8.33 2.84
CA LEU A 48 3.50 7.16 3.45
C LEU A 48 3.74 6.06 2.41
N VAL A 49 2.76 5.82 1.55
CA VAL A 49 2.84 4.81 0.48
C VAL A 49 3.81 5.26 -0.63
N ALA A 50 3.81 6.55 -1.00
CA ALA A 50 4.77 7.11 -1.94
C ALA A 50 6.22 7.02 -1.42
N SER A 51 6.42 7.25 -0.11
CA SER A 51 7.72 7.09 0.55
C SER A 51 8.22 5.64 0.50
N GLU A 52 7.33 4.66 0.66
CA GLU A 52 7.65 3.24 0.51
C GLU A 52 8.08 2.93 -0.92
N ALA A 53 7.32 3.41 -1.93
CA ALA A 53 7.65 3.21 -3.34
C ALA A 53 9.01 3.80 -3.70
N ALA A 54 9.26 5.07 -3.33
CA ALA A 54 10.54 5.75 -3.56
C ALA A 54 11.70 5.04 -2.83
N GLY A 55 11.49 4.63 -1.58
CA GLY A 55 12.48 3.88 -0.79
C GLY A 55 12.84 2.52 -1.39
N SER A 56 11.95 1.90 -2.13
CA SER A 56 12.16 0.65 -2.87
C SER A 56 12.61 0.88 -4.32
N GLY A 57 13.00 2.11 -4.67
CA GLY A 57 13.65 2.47 -5.92
C GLY A 57 12.72 2.85 -7.08
N ALA A 58 11.43 3.10 -6.84
CA ALA A 58 10.58 3.71 -7.84
C ALA A 58 11.07 5.14 -8.13
N SER A 59 11.17 5.50 -9.41
CA SER A 59 11.50 6.87 -9.85
C SER A 59 10.26 7.66 -10.25
N ARG A 60 9.14 6.99 -10.53
CA ARG A 60 7.88 7.60 -10.96
C ARG A 60 6.69 7.02 -10.17
N LEU A 61 5.76 7.90 -9.77
CA LEU A 61 4.51 7.55 -9.11
C LEU A 61 3.33 7.97 -9.99
N VAL A 62 2.62 7.01 -10.55
CA VAL A 62 1.37 7.24 -11.26
C VAL A 62 0.22 7.23 -10.27
N ILE A 63 -0.40 8.39 -10.03
CA ILE A 63 -1.59 8.51 -9.18
C ILE A 63 -2.84 8.41 -10.06
N VAL A 64 -3.56 7.30 -9.92
CA VAL A 64 -4.84 7.14 -10.63
C VAL A 64 -5.94 7.76 -9.78
N THR A 65 -6.35 8.97 -10.17
CA THR A 65 -7.33 9.80 -9.46
C THR A 65 -8.70 9.81 -10.16
N ALA A 66 -9.68 10.47 -9.58
CA ALA A 66 -11.00 10.69 -10.17
C ALA A 66 -11.23 12.19 -10.43
N PRO A 67 -12.16 12.58 -11.33
CA PRO A 67 -12.54 13.97 -11.50
C PRO A 67 -12.89 14.64 -10.18
N GLY A 68 -12.32 15.83 -9.93
CA GLY A 68 -12.54 16.61 -8.71
C GLY A 68 -11.73 16.17 -7.47
N LYS A 69 -10.77 15.25 -7.62
CA LYS A 69 -9.83 14.84 -6.56
C LYS A 69 -8.41 15.44 -6.75
N ASP A 70 -8.32 16.63 -7.31
CA ASP A 70 -7.04 17.30 -7.62
C ASP A 70 -6.14 17.49 -6.40
N GLY A 71 -6.72 17.62 -5.21
CA GLY A 71 -5.98 17.76 -3.95
C GLY A 71 -4.99 16.61 -3.66
N VAL A 72 -5.27 15.39 -4.17
CA VAL A 72 -4.37 14.25 -3.98
C VAL A 72 -3.06 14.45 -4.74
N VAL A 73 -3.14 14.96 -5.97
CA VAL A 73 -1.97 15.28 -6.80
C VAL A 73 -1.29 16.54 -6.31
N SER A 74 -2.07 17.58 -5.95
CA SER A 74 -1.56 18.85 -5.44
C SER A 74 -0.69 18.69 -4.18
N HIS A 75 -0.88 17.62 -3.40
CA HIS A 75 -0.03 17.31 -2.25
C HIS A 75 1.45 17.09 -2.63
N PHE A 76 1.71 16.68 -3.85
CA PHE A 76 3.06 16.42 -4.40
C PHE A 76 3.58 17.57 -5.26
N VAL A 77 2.93 18.72 -5.25
CA VAL A 77 3.33 19.93 -5.99
C VAL A 77 3.81 20.99 -5.01
N ASP A 78 4.86 21.73 -5.38
CA ASP A 78 5.39 22.83 -4.56
C ASP A 78 4.33 23.91 -4.33
N ASP A 79 4.18 24.36 -3.09
CA ASP A 79 3.39 25.54 -2.72
C ASP A 79 4.33 26.70 -2.37
N LEU A 80 4.83 27.37 -3.41
CA LEU A 80 5.78 28.48 -3.25
C LEU A 80 5.25 29.61 -2.37
N ALA A 81 3.92 29.83 -2.34
CA ALA A 81 3.33 30.87 -1.49
C ALA A 81 3.36 30.49 -0.01
N LEU A 82 3.07 29.22 0.33
CA LEU A 82 3.20 28.72 1.68
C LEU A 82 4.67 28.67 2.12
N GLU A 83 5.55 28.20 1.24
CA GLU A 83 6.99 28.11 1.51
C GLU A 83 7.59 29.50 1.84
N SER A 84 7.33 30.52 1.02
CA SER A 84 7.79 31.88 1.29
C SER A 84 7.32 32.41 2.64
N ARG A 85 6.07 32.16 3.02
CA ARG A 85 5.52 32.57 4.33
C ARG A 85 6.20 31.84 5.50
N LEU A 86 6.55 30.56 5.33
CA LEU A 86 7.26 29.77 6.34
C LEU A 86 8.69 30.25 6.50
N GLU A 87 9.38 30.57 5.39
CA GLU A 87 10.72 31.16 5.39
C GLU A 87 10.75 32.51 6.08
N GLU A 88 9.86 33.44 5.71
CA GLU A 88 9.72 34.78 6.32
C GLU A 88 9.44 34.69 7.82
N SER A 89 8.69 33.67 8.27
CA SER A 89 8.36 33.48 9.68
C SER A 89 9.38 32.62 10.45
N GLY A 90 10.50 32.24 9.84
CA GLY A 90 11.57 31.45 10.46
C GLY A 90 11.17 30.02 10.86
N LYS A 91 10.12 29.46 10.26
CA LYS A 91 9.57 28.12 10.58
C LYS A 91 10.20 27.02 9.73
N SER A 92 11.53 26.91 9.75
CA SER A 92 12.29 25.98 8.89
C SER A 92 11.86 24.54 9.01
N HIS A 93 11.52 24.07 10.23
CA HIS A 93 11.06 22.69 10.45
C HIS A 93 9.71 22.37 9.76
N LEU A 94 8.82 23.37 9.58
CA LEU A 94 7.57 23.21 8.83
C LEU A 94 7.82 23.27 7.33
N LEU A 95 8.79 24.09 6.90
CA LEU A 95 9.20 24.16 5.51
C LEU A 95 9.73 22.81 5.00
N GLU A 96 10.57 22.14 5.81
CA GLU A 96 11.04 20.77 5.50
C GLU A 96 9.89 19.80 5.34
N LYS A 97 8.86 19.86 6.22
CA LYS A 97 7.66 19.01 6.11
C LYS A 97 6.86 19.29 4.83
N VAL A 98 6.71 20.56 4.45
CA VAL A 98 5.96 20.92 3.23
C VAL A 98 6.68 20.46 1.96
N ARG A 99 8.00 20.60 1.92
CA ARG A 99 8.84 20.21 0.78
C ARG A 99 9.04 18.69 0.64
N ARG A 100 8.67 17.89 1.65
CA ARG A 100 8.95 16.45 1.65
C ARG A 100 8.26 15.72 0.51
N ALA A 101 6.94 15.88 0.38
CA ALA A 101 6.17 15.18 -0.65
C ALA A 101 6.57 15.59 -2.08
N PRO A 102 6.70 16.91 -2.43
CA PRO A 102 7.16 17.34 -3.76
C PRO A 102 8.54 16.81 -4.17
N ASN A 103 9.46 16.65 -3.20
CA ASN A 103 10.82 16.19 -3.47
C ASN A 103 10.99 14.65 -3.38
N LEU A 104 9.92 13.93 -3.13
CA LEU A 104 9.99 12.50 -2.84
C LEU A 104 10.16 11.63 -4.08
N ILE A 105 9.35 11.89 -5.11
CA ILE A 105 9.24 11.08 -6.33
C ILE A 105 8.54 11.88 -7.42
N ASP A 106 8.85 11.64 -8.67
CA ASP A 106 8.15 12.27 -9.80
C ASP A 106 6.72 11.74 -9.89
N VAL A 107 5.73 12.63 -9.89
CA VAL A 107 4.32 12.28 -9.88
C VAL A 107 3.64 12.57 -11.22
N GLU A 108 2.96 11.56 -11.76
CA GLU A 108 2.15 11.66 -12.97
C GLU A 108 0.68 11.32 -12.65
N PRO A 109 -0.27 12.26 -12.84
CA PRO A 109 -1.68 11.99 -12.64
C PRO A 109 -2.32 11.30 -13.84
N VAL A 110 -3.12 10.29 -13.59
CA VAL A 110 -4.00 9.63 -14.57
C VAL A 110 -5.43 9.65 -14.05
N VAL A 111 -6.40 10.01 -14.89
CA VAL A 111 -7.80 10.12 -14.48
C VAL A 111 -8.57 8.84 -14.80
N GLN A 112 -9.17 8.24 -13.79
CA GLN A 112 -10.19 7.20 -13.93
C GLN A 112 -11.56 7.88 -14.06
N GLU A 113 -12.05 8.07 -15.27
CA GLU A 113 -13.30 8.78 -15.56
C GLU A 113 -14.55 8.09 -14.97
N ARG A 114 -14.52 6.78 -14.85
CA ARG A 114 -15.62 5.97 -14.31
C ARG A 114 -15.10 4.98 -13.26
N PRO A 115 -15.76 4.86 -12.09
CA PRO A 115 -15.32 3.98 -11.00
C PRO A 115 -15.69 2.51 -11.30
N LEU A 116 -14.98 1.89 -12.24
CA LEU A 116 -15.24 0.51 -12.68
C LEU A 116 -14.43 -0.55 -11.92
N GLY A 117 -13.84 -0.20 -10.77
CA GLY A 117 -13.10 -1.12 -9.90
C GLY A 117 -11.59 -0.93 -9.93
N LEU A 118 -10.89 -1.75 -9.09
CA LEU A 118 -9.45 -1.67 -8.92
C LEU A 118 -8.69 -2.08 -10.18
N GLY A 119 -9.12 -3.15 -10.85
CA GLY A 119 -8.49 -3.59 -12.10
C GLY A 119 -8.57 -2.51 -13.18
N HIS A 120 -9.72 -1.83 -13.30
CA HIS A 120 -9.85 -0.70 -14.22
C HIS A 120 -8.92 0.47 -13.86
N ALA A 121 -8.79 0.80 -12.56
CA ALA A 121 -7.86 1.85 -12.13
C ALA A 121 -6.41 1.52 -12.50
N VAL A 122 -5.97 0.28 -12.27
CA VAL A 122 -4.64 -0.18 -12.68
C VAL A 122 -4.50 -0.13 -14.21
N GLY A 123 -5.52 -0.57 -14.97
CA GLY A 123 -5.52 -0.49 -16.43
C GLY A 123 -5.35 0.93 -16.97
N CYS A 124 -5.93 1.94 -16.31
CA CYS A 124 -5.76 3.35 -16.70
C CYS A 124 -4.30 3.82 -16.64
N ALA A 125 -3.47 3.21 -15.80
CA ALA A 125 -2.07 3.61 -15.66
C ALA A 125 -1.19 3.19 -16.85
N GLU A 126 -1.64 2.27 -17.70
CA GLU A 126 -0.85 1.76 -18.84
C GLU A 126 -0.34 2.89 -19.76
N GLN A 127 -1.15 3.92 -19.97
CA GLN A 127 -0.81 5.06 -20.84
C GLN A 127 0.37 5.91 -20.33
N ALA A 128 0.71 5.79 -19.06
CA ALA A 128 1.81 6.52 -18.43
C ALA A 128 3.10 5.69 -18.37
N LEU A 129 3.11 4.46 -18.88
CA LEU A 129 4.28 3.60 -18.86
C LEU A 129 5.11 3.75 -20.13
N ASP A 130 6.43 3.67 -19.96
CA ASP A 130 7.34 3.59 -21.10
C ASP A 130 7.29 2.18 -21.73
N ASP A 131 7.62 2.10 -23.03
CA ASP A 131 7.53 0.84 -23.79
C ASP A 131 8.48 -0.24 -23.28
N ASP A 132 9.57 0.14 -22.62
CA ASP A 132 10.59 -0.75 -22.09
C ASP A 132 10.33 -1.17 -20.62
N GLU A 133 9.24 -0.72 -20.00
CA GLU A 133 8.84 -1.17 -18.67
C GLU A 133 8.10 -2.50 -18.74
N ASP A 134 8.69 -3.54 -18.16
CA ASP A 134 8.13 -4.90 -18.12
C ASP A 134 7.36 -5.22 -16.83
N ALA A 135 7.40 -4.32 -15.85
CA ALA A 135 6.69 -4.46 -14.58
C ALA A 135 6.33 -3.11 -13.95
N ILE A 136 5.29 -3.13 -13.12
CA ILE A 136 4.86 -2.03 -12.27
C ILE A 136 4.68 -2.50 -10.83
N ALA A 137 4.92 -1.60 -9.87
CA ALA A 137 4.47 -1.82 -8.50
C ALA A 137 3.11 -1.14 -8.28
N VAL A 138 2.11 -1.86 -7.79
CA VAL A 138 0.82 -1.28 -7.38
C VAL A 138 0.75 -1.24 -5.86
N LEU A 139 0.52 -0.05 -5.30
CA LEU A 139 0.42 0.16 -3.86
C LEU A 139 -0.94 0.78 -3.52
N LEU A 140 -1.73 0.08 -2.72
CA LEU A 140 -3.01 0.62 -2.26
C LEU A 140 -2.77 1.67 -1.16
N PRO A 141 -3.29 2.92 -1.32
CA PRO A 141 -3.00 4.03 -0.40
C PRO A 141 -3.68 3.90 0.96
N ASP A 142 -4.63 2.99 1.07
CA ASP A 142 -5.33 2.69 2.32
C ASP A 142 -4.84 1.42 3.02
N ASP A 143 -3.73 0.85 2.57
CA ASP A 143 -3.14 -0.35 3.14
C ASP A 143 -1.69 -0.07 3.57
N LEU A 144 -1.43 0.08 4.86
CA LEU A 144 -0.08 0.28 5.39
C LEU A 144 0.52 -1.04 5.83
N VAL A 145 1.66 -1.39 5.24
CA VAL A 145 2.44 -2.59 5.54
C VAL A 145 3.71 -2.19 6.28
N GLN A 146 3.93 -2.71 7.49
CA GLN A 146 5.06 -2.34 8.35
C GLN A 146 5.75 -3.59 8.93
N PRO A 147 7.12 -3.63 8.97
CA PRO A 147 8.00 -2.59 8.43
C PRO A 147 7.91 -2.48 6.91
N CYS A 148 8.23 -1.30 6.37
CA CYS A 148 8.39 -1.09 4.94
C CYS A 148 9.54 -1.93 4.39
N GLY A 149 9.61 -2.10 3.02
CA GLY A 149 10.69 -2.83 2.36
C GLY A 149 10.27 -4.21 1.83
N ILE A 150 8.99 -4.56 1.91
CA ILE A 150 8.48 -5.80 1.31
C ILE A 150 8.69 -5.82 -0.21
N LEU A 151 8.60 -4.67 -0.88
CA LEU A 151 8.84 -4.53 -2.32
C LEU A 151 10.27 -4.95 -2.74
N ASP A 152 11.26 -4.76 -1.88
CA ASP A 152 12.65 -5.18 -2.15
C ASP A 152 12.74 -6.72 -2.21
N LEU A 153 12.05 -7.42 -1.31
CA LEU A 153 11.97 -8.88 -1.35
C LEU A 153 11.16 -9.34 -2.57
N MET A 154 10.05 -8.68 -2.87
CA MET A 154 9.24 -8.97 -4.06
C MET A 154 10.05 -8.78 -5.35
N SER A 155 10.89 -7.72 -5.44
CA SER A 155 11.79 -7.48 -6.56
C SER A 155 12.82 -8.59 -6.73
N ARG A 156 13.44 -9.07 -5.64
CA ARG A 156 14.36 -10.21 -5.69
C ARG A 156 13.67 -11.47 -6.20
N VAL A 157 12.49 -11.79 -5.66
CA VAL A 157 11.70 -12.95 -6.12
C VAL A 157 11.37 -12.86 -7.60
N ARG A 158 10.95 -11.66 -8.08
CA ARG A 158 10.69 -11.43 -9.51
C ARG A 158 11.95 -11.60 -10.36
N ALA A 159 13.08 -11.05 -9.94
CA ALA A 159 14.34 -11.18 -10.66
C ALA A 159 14.79 -12.64 -10.81
N GLU A 160 14.54 -13.47 -9.80
CA GLU A 160 14.92 -14.88 -9.81
C GLU A 160 13.94 -15.79 -10.56
N ARG A 161 12.62 -15.46 -10.54
CA ARG A 161 11.55 -16.36 -10.97
C ARG A 161 10.68 -15.84 -12.09
N GLY A 162 10.81 -14.56 -12.42
CA GLY A 162 9.95 -13.88 -13.40
C GLY A 162 8.51 -13.70 -12.93
N GLY A 163 7.67 -13.19 -13.82
CA GLY A 163 6.24 -13.01 -13.62
C GLY A 163 5.87 -11.97 -12.57
N SER A 164 4.73 -12.17 -11.94
CA SER A 164 4.21 -11.23 -10.91
C SER A 164 4.51 -11.75 -9.50
N VAL A 165 4.71 -10.81 -8.56
CA VAL A 165 4.89 -11.13 -7.14
C VAL A 165 3.94 -10.26 -6.31
N LEU A 166 3.20 -10.88 -5.39
CA LEU A 166 2.20 -10.22 -4.57
C LEU A 166 2.58 -10.32 -3.09
N CYS A 167 2.15 -9.34 -2.30
CA CYS A 167 2.25 -9.43 -0.86
C CYS A 167 1.04 -10.15 -0.28
N ALA A 168 1.27 -11.15 0.56
CA ALA A 168 0.25 -11.86 1.31
C ALA A 168 0.39 -11.60 2.82
N ILE A 169 -0.74 -11.62 3.52
CA ILE A 169 -0.81 -11.66 4.98
C ILE A 169 -1.66 -12.83 5.42
N ASP A 170 -1.36 -13.39 6.58
CA ASP A 170 -2.19 -14.41 7.19
C ASP A 170 -3.30 -13.76 8.03
N VAL A 171 -4.55 -13.95 7.64
CA VAL A 171 -5.70 -13.32 8.31
C VAL A 171 -6.52 -14.36 9.08
N PRO A 172 -7.21 -13.95 10.15
CA PRO A 172 -8.18 -14.85 10.80
C PRO A 172 -9.18 -15.40 9.79
N LYS A 173 -9.48 -16.69 9.88
CA LYS A 173 -10.41 -17.37 8.95
C LYS A 173 -11.75 -16.64 8.77
N SER A 174 -12.25 -15.98 9.82
CA SER A 174 -13.47 -15.18 9.80
C SER A 174 -13.40 -13.93 8.90
N GLN A 175 -12.21 -13.51 8.47
CA GLN A 175 -11.98 -12.29 7.71
C GLN A 175 -11.71 -12.54 6.21
N VAL A 176 -11.52 -13.80 5.79
CA VAL A 176 -11.15 -14.12 4.39
C VAL A 176 -12.12 -13.55 3.36
N GLY A 177 -13.41 -13.46 3.67
CA GLY A 177 -14.44 -12.89 2.79
C GLY A 177 -14.33 -11.38 2.53
N SER A 178 -13.31 -10.71 3.08
CA SER A 178 -13.04 -9.28 2.84
C SER A 178 -11.93 -9.03 1.84
N TYR A 179 -11.22 -10.08 1.38
CA TYR A 179 -9.99 -9.99 0.61
C TYR A 179 -9.98 -10.94 -0.59
N GLY A 180 -9.09 -10.66 -1.54
CA GLY A 180 -8.62 -11.69 -2.46
C GLY A 180 -7.77 -12.71 -1.69
N VAL A 181 -8.08 -14.00 -1.80
CA VAL A 181 -7.42 -15.09 -1.06
C VAL A 181 -6.67 -15.99 -2.01
N PHE A 182 -5.43 -16.32 -1.67
CA PHE A 182 -4.54 -17.12 -2.49
C PHE A 182 -4.71 -18.62 -2.25
N HIS A 183 -4.66 -19.39 -3.34
CA HIS A 183 -4.35 -20.81 -3.33
C HIS A 183 -2.87 -20.95 -3.66
N VAL A 184 -2.07 -21.53 -2.76
CA VAL A 184 -0.61 -21.53 -2.85
C VAL A 184 -0.03 -22.92 -2.65
N GLU A 185 1.20 -23.10 -3.16
CA GLU A 185 2.05 -24.26 -2.87
C GLU A 185 3.46 -23.81 -2.48
N GLU A 186 4.18 -24.64 -1.76
CA GLU A 186 5.60 -24.43 -1.44
C GLU A 186 6.45 -24.45 -2.71
N VAL A 187 7.45 -23.59 -2.78
CA VAL A 187 8.41 -23.57 -3.88
C VAL A 187 9.61 -24.46 -3.54
N PRO A 188 9.83 -25.58 -4.24
CA PRO A 188 10.97 -26.44 -3.97
C PRO A 188 12.30 -25.71 -4.09
N GLY A 189 13.19 -25.92 -3.11
CA GLY A 189 14.55 -25.36 -3.12
C GLY A 189 14.67 -23.88 -2.76
N VAL A 190 13.60 -23.25 -2.27
CA VAL A 190 13.64 -21.89 -1.71
C VAL A 190 14.00 -21.97 -0.24
N ALA A 191 15.04 -21.23 0.15
CA ALA A 191 15.43 -21.15 1.56
C ALA A 191 14.51 -20.21 2.38
N GLU A 192 13.73 -19.35 1.70
CA GLU A 192 12.81 -18.40 2.31
C GLU A 192 11.41 -19.02 2.44
N PRO A 193 10.99 -19.41 3.66
CA PRO A 193 9.72 -20.11 3.89
C PRO A 193 8.50 -19.24 3.60
N ASP A 194 8.69 -17.92 3.46
CA ASP A 194 7.64 -16.95 3.21
C ASP A 194 7.41 -16.68 1.72
N VAL A 195 8.11 -17.36 0.81
CA VAL A 195 7.91 -17.27 -0.65
C VAL A 195 7.16 -18.51 -1.13
N LEU A 196 5.96 -18.32 -1.67
CA LEU A 196 5.10 -19.39 -2.16
C LEU A 196 4.70 -19.15 -3.62
N ARG A 197 4.44 -20.22 -4.36
CA ARG A 197 3.86 -20.15 -5.70
C ARG A 197 2.34 -20.04 -5.60
N VAL A 198 1.74 -19.16 -6.42
CA VAL A 198 0.29 -19.02 -6.50
C VAL A 198 -0.25 -19.95 -7.59
N LEU A 199 -1.23 -20.76 -7.21
CA LEU A 199 -1.97 -21.68 -8.08
C LEU A 199 -3.32 -21.12 -8.49
N GLY A 200 -3.81 -20.11 -7.78
CA GLY A 200 -5.08 -19.43 -8.04
C GLY A 200 -5.37 -18.36 -7.01
N MET A 201 -6.33 -17.51 -7.31
CA MET A 201 -6.76 -16.43 -6.44
C MET A 201 -8.28 -16.26 -6.56
N VAL A 202 -8.96 -16.05 -5.42
CA VAL A 202 -10.42 -15.90 -5.36
C VAL A 202 -10.76 -14.60 -4.63
N GLU A 203 -11.54 -13.73 -5.27
CA GLU A 203 -12.01 -12.47 -4.67
C GLU A 203 -13.15 -12.72 -3.69
N LYS A 204 -12.96 -12.31 -2.43
CA LYS A 204 -13.96 -12.36 -1.35
C LYS A 204 -14.70 -13.69 -1.25
N PRO A 205 -14.00 -14.82 -1.11
CA PRO A 205 -14.62 -16.14 -1.06
C PRO A 205 -15.57 -16.26 0.13
N ALA A 206 -16.58 -17.11 0.01
CA ALA A 206 -17.31 -17.56 1.19
C ALA A 206 -16.34 -18.34 2.12
N LEU A 207 -16.60 -18.32 3.42
CA LEU A 207 -15.72 -18.94 4.42
C LEU A 207 -15.42 -20.44 4.14
N ALA A 208 -16.41 -21.15 3.58
CA ALA A 208 -16.27 -22.56 3.23
C ALA A 208 -15.41 -22.81 1.98
N ASP A 209 -15.35 -21.82 1.08
CA ASP A 209 -14.72 -21.91 -0.24
C ASP A 209 -13.33 -21.26 -0.28
N ALA A 210 -12.91 -20.63 0.84
CA ALA A 210 -11.61 -19.99 0.92
C ALA A 210 -10.47 -21.01 0.82
N PRO A 211 -9.57 -20.89 -0.18
CA PRO A 211 -8.51 -21.88 -0.41
C PRO A 211 -7.43 -21.88 0.67
N SER A 212 -7.28 -20.77 1.39
CA SER A 212 -6.34 -20.59 2.49
C SER A 212 -6.76 -19.44 3.41
N THR A 213 -5.88 -19.05 4.34
CA THR A 213 -5.99 -17.79 5.12
C THR A 213 -5.04 -16.70 4.62
N LEU A 214 -4.30 -16.96 3.53
CA LEU A 214 -3.39 -15.98 2.95
C LEU A 214 -4.16 -15.02 2.05
N ALA A 215 -4.25 -13.78 2.50
CA ALA A 215 -5.00 -12.71 1.86
C ALA A 215 -4.06 -11.70 1.19
N ALA A 216 -4.51 -11.08 0.12
CA ALA A 216 -3.75 -10.01 -0.55
C ALA A 216 -3.64 -8.78 0.36
N ALA A 217 -2.41 -8.29 0.49
CA ALA A 217 -2.09 -7.06 1.21
C ALA A 217 -1.60 -6.02 0.21
N GLY A 218 -2.42 -5.14 -0.21
CA GLY A 218 -2.27 -3.97 -1.07
C GLY A 218 -0.92 -3.62 -1.71
N ARG A 219 -0.04 -4.60 -1.91
CA ARG A 219 1.27 -4.49 -2.56
C ARG A 219 1.38 -5.56 -3.62
N TYR A 220 1.53 -5.11 -4.87
CA TYR A 220 1.61 -5.98 -6.04
C TYR A 220 2.78 -5.52 -6.91
N LEU A 221 3.66 -6.40 -7.29
CA LEU A 221 4.66 -6.22 -8.34
C LEU A 221 4.19 -7.03 -9.54
N LEU A 222 3.60 -6.36 -10.51
CA LEU A 222 2.88 -6.98 -11.60
C LEU A 222 3.70 -6.95 -12.90
N ASP A 223 3.74 -8.08 -13.58
CA ASP A 223 4.24 -8.16 -14.94
C ASP A 223 3.34 -7.34 -15.89
N ARG A 224 3.92 -6.75 -16.94
CA ARG A 224 3.19 -5.95 -17.94
C ARG A 224 2.04 -6.70 -18.61
N ALA A 225 2.10 -8.03 -18.67
CA ALA A 225 1.02 -8.88 -19.17
C ALA A 225 -0.32 -8.66 -18.44
N VAL A 226 -0.30 -8.08 -17.22
CA VAL A 226 -1.52 -7.73 -16.48
C VAL A 226 -2.45 -6.81 -17.27
N PHE A 227 -1.92 -5.88 -18.08
CA PHE A 227 -2.74 -4.97 -18.86
C PHE A 227 -3.52 -5.69 -19.94
N ASP A 228 -2.94 -6.71 -20.57
CA ASP A 228 -3.63 -7.53 -21.55
C ASP A 228 -4.71 -8.39 -20.87
N ALA A 229 -4.43 -8.97 -19.72
CA ALA A 229 -5.43 -9.67 -18.92
C ALA A 229 -6.59 -8.75 -18.51
N LEU A 230 -6.30 -7.52 -18.03
CA LEU A 230 -7.32 -6.54 -17.64
C LEU A 230 -8.26 -6.13 -18.79
N ARG A 231 -7.81 -6.18 -20.03
CA ARG A 231 -8.69 -5.93 -21.21
C ARG A 231 -9.62 -7.09 -21.53
N ARG A 232 -9.34 -8.29 -21.03
CA ARG A 232 -10.09 -9.54 -21.36
C ARG A 232 -11.02 -10.01 -20.25
N ILE A 233 -10.83 -9.54 -19.01
CA ILE A 233 -11.74 -9.88 -17.92
C ILE A 233 -13.08 -9.18 -18.08
N GLU A 234 -14.14 -9.80 -17.57
CA GLU A 234 -15.47 -9.23 -17.45
C GLU A 234 -15.71 -8.67 -16.04
N PRO A 235 -16.70 -7.77 -15.83
CA PRO A 235 -17.07 -7.31 -14.50
C PRO A 235 -17.46 -8.49 -13.58
N GLY A 236 -16.71 -8.62 -12.49
CA GLY A 236 -16.89 -9.66 -11.48
C GLY A 236 -17.76 -9.20 -10.29
N ALA A 237 -17.32 -9.50 -9.08
CA ALA A 237 -18.02 -9.16 -7.85
C ALA A 237 -18.34 -7.66 -7.77
N GLY A 238 -19.59 -7.30 -7.51
CA GLY A 238 -20.04 -5.91 -7.44
C GLY A 238 -20.15 -5.19 -8.80
N GLY A 239 -19.99 -5.86 -9.92
CA GLY A 239 -19.99 -5.26 -11.25
C GLY A 239 -18.70 -4.49 -11.59
N GLU A 240 -17.62 -4.77 -10.86
CA GLU A 240 -16.33 -4.12 -10.99
C GLU A 240 -15.33 -5.02 -11.75
N LEU A 241 -14.41 -4.41 -12.49
CA LEU A 241 -13.23 -5.10 -13.03
C LEU A 241 -12.24 -5.32 -11.90
N GLN A 242 -12.12 -6.56 -11.44
CA GLN A 242 -11.29 -6.91 -10.30
C GLN A 242 -9.85 -7.20 -10.75
N LEU A 243 -8.88 -6.63 -10.05
CA LEU A 243 -7.46 -6.96 -10.29
C LEU A 243 -7.19 -8.45 -10.00
N THR A 244 -7.88 -9.02 -9.02
CA THR A 244 -7.83 -10.44 -8.66
C THR A 244 -8.18 -11.35 -9.85
N ASP A 245 -9.19 -10.98 -10.65
CA ASP A 245 -9.63 -11.78 -11.80
C ASP A 245 -8.59 -11.73 -12.93
N ALA A 246 -7.95 -10.59 -13.14
CA ALA A 246 -6.86 -10.48 -14.12
C ALA A 246 -5.64 -11.31 -13.71
N ILE A 247 -5.30 -11.32 -12.42
CA ILE A 247 -4.21 -12.15 -11.89
C ILE A 247 -4.56 -13.65 -12.02
N ALA A 248 -5.80 -14.03 -11.73
CA ALA A 248 -6.27 -15.41 -11.91
C ALA A 248 -6.16 -15.84 -13.37
N LEU A 249 -6.56 -15.00 -14.33
CA LEU A 249 -6.41 -15.26 -15.75
C LEU A 249 -4.94 -15.49 -16.15
N LEU A 250 -4.01 -14.66 -15.65
CA LEU A 250 -2.58 -14.87 -15.90
C LEU A 250 -2.07 -16.20 -15.35
N ILE A 251 -2.52 -16.63 -14.18
CA ILE A 251 -2.17 -17.93 -13.60
C ILE A 251 -2.68 -19.07 -14.48
N ASP A 252 -3.93 -19.00 -14.93
CA ASP A 252 -4.56 -20.00 -15.80
C ASP A 252 -3.84 -20.10 -17.15
N GLU A 253 -3.26 -19.02 -17.64
CA GLU A 253 -2.45 -18.98 -18.87
C GLU A 253 -1.00 -19.41 -18.66
N GLY A 254 -0.63 -19.79 -17.43
CA GLY A 254 0.69 -20.32 -17.10
C GLY A 254 1.75 -19.26 -16.81
N HIS A 255 1.37 -17.99 -16.61
CA HIS A 255 2.31 -16.97 -16.15
C HIS A 255 2.75 -17.26 -14.71
N PRO A 256 4.06 -17.12 -14.39
CA PRO A 256 4.54 -17.28 -13.03
C PRO A 256 3.95 -16.22 -12.11
N VAL A 257 3.33 -16.66 -11.01
CA VAL A 257 2.86 -15.76 -9.95
C VAL A 257 3.32 -16.30 -8.61
N HIS A 258 3.94 -15.46 -7.79
CA HIS A 258 4.41 -15.80 -6.46
C HIS A 258 3.80 -14.86 -5.41
N VAL A 259 3.79 -15.28 -4.16
CA VAL A 259 3.50 -14.43 -3.02
C VAL A 259 4.68 -14.39 -2.07
N VAL A 260 4.87 -13.24 -1.45
CA VAL A 260 5.73 -13.07 -0.28
C VAL A 260 4.82 -12.84 0.92
N VAL A 261 4.90 -13.71 1.92
CA VAL A 261 4.08 -13.60 3.13
C VAL A 261 4.71 -12.59 4.07
N HIS A 262 4.05 -11.45 4.27
CA HIS A 262 4.47 -10.44 5.23
C HIS A 262 4.11 -10.86 6.65
N ARG A 263 5.11 -10.87 7.54
CA ARG A 263 4.96 -11.26 8.95
C ARG A 263 4.86 -10.08 9.92
N GLY A 264 4.94 -8.86 9.40
CA GLY A 264 4.81 -7.65 10.20
C GLY A 264 3.35 -7.23 10.44
N THR A 265 3.17 -5.95 10.71
CA THR A 265 1.86 -5.35 10.96
C THR A 265 1.27 -4.79 9.67
N ARG A 266 -0.02 -4.95 9.50
CA ARG A 266 -0.80 -4.30 8.45
C ARG A 266 -1.91 -3.47 9.07
N HIS A 267 -2.09 -2.24 8.60
CA HIS A 267 -3.19 -1.36 8.97
C HIS A 267 -4.05 -1.02 7.77
N ASP A 268 -5.35 -1.28 7.89
CA ASP A 268 -6.37 -0.88 6.91
C ASP A 268 -6.84 0.55 7.21
N LEU A 269 -6.33 1.52 6.45
CA LEU A 269 -6.78 2.92 6.52
C LEU A 269 -8.12 3.14 5.80
N GLY A 270 -8.66 2.15 5.13
CA GLY A 270 -9.91 2.24 4.36
C GLY A 270 -11.17 2.25 5.24
N ASN A 271 -11.04 2.06 6.56
CA ASN A 271 -12.14 2.15 7.51
C ASN A 271 -11.75 2.88 8.79
N PRO A 272 -12.71 3.54 9.50
CA PRO A 272 -12.41 4.34 10.68
C PRO A 272 -11.72 3.59 11.81
N GLY A 273 -12.08 2.32 12.04
CA GLY A 273 -11.50 1.52 13.14
C GLY A 273 -10.05 1.13 12.86
N GLY A 274 -9.72 0.77 11.61
CA GLY A 274 -8.35 0.50 11.18
C GLY A 274 -7.49 1.76 11.19
N TYR A 275 -8.05 2.87 10.68
CA TYR A 275 -7.41 4.18 10.68
C TYR A 275 -7.03 4.66 12.09
N LEU A 276 -7.94 4.51 13.07
CA LEU A 276 -7.65 4.85 14.46
C LEU A 276 -6.50 4.01 15.03
N ARG A 277 -6.49 2.70 14.75
CA ARG A 277 -5.39 1.81 15.19
C ARG A 277 -4.06 2.21 14.57
N ALA A 278 -4.04 2.45 13.25
CA ALA A 278 -2.85 2.92 12.55
C ALA A 278 -2.30 4.22 13.15
N SER A 279 -3.20 5.19 13.43
CA SER A 279 -2.82 6.46 14.02
C SER A 279 -2.25 6.30 15.44
N VAL A 280 -2.85 5.43 16.27
CA VAL A 280 -2.35 5.15 17.62
C VAL A 280 -0.99 4.46 17.57
N ASP A 281 -0.84 3.40 16.78
CA ASP A 281 0.41 2.64 16.68
C ASP A 281 1.55 3.52 16.13
N SER A 282 1.27 4.32 15.09
CA SER A 282 2.25 5.27 14.54
C SER A 282 2.62 6.34 15.55
N ALA A 283 1.64 6.90 16.27
CA ALA A 283 1.89 7.90 17.31
C ALA A 283 2.68 7.34 18.49
N LEU A 284 2.44 6.08 18.89
CA LEU A 284 3.21 5.40 19.96
C LEU A 284 4.68 5.21 19.57
N GLY A 285 4.98 5.01 18.28
CA GLY A 285 6.34 4.92 17.75
C GLY A 285 7.02 6.28 17.56
N ASN A 286 6.27 7.39 17.53
CA ASN A 286 6.80 8.72 17.28
C ASN A 286 7.55 9.27 18.51
N PRO A 287 8.78 9.82 18.36
CA PRO A 287 9.57 10.34 19.48
C PRO A 287 8.93 11.54 20.17
N ASP A 288 8.19 12.38 19.44
CA ASP A 288 7.59 13.62 19.97
C ASP A 288 6.26 13.33 20.71
N TYR A 289 5.43 12.45 20.18
CA TYR A 289 4.09 12.16 20.70
C TYR A 289 4.03 10.90 21.57
N GLY A 290 4.85 9.90 21.27
CA GLY A 290 4.77 8.56 21.87
C GLY A 290 4.88 8.55 23.40
N PRO A 291 5.85 9.22 24.02
CA PRO A 291 5.99 9.22 25.48
C PRO A 291 4.75 9.79 26.20
N GLY A 292 4.21 10.90 25.70
CA GLY A 292 3.00 11.53 26.23
C GLY A 292 1.76 10.66 26.05
N LEU A 293 1.60 10.10 24.84
CA LEU A 293 0.47 9.24 24.51
C LEU A 293 0.45 7.96 25.34
N ARG A 294 1.61 7.29 25.53
CA ARG A 294 1.70 6.09 26.39
C ARG A 294 1.24 6.36 27.82
N ARG A 295 1.70 7.47 28.41
CA ARG A 295 1.31 7.86 29.77
C ARG A 295 -0.19 8.11 29.84
N TRP A 296 -0.73 8.91 28.92
CA TRP A 296 -2.16 9.19 28.88
C TRP A 296 -3.01 7.92 28.69
N LEU A 297 -2.59 7.00 27.82
CA LEU A 297 -3.29 5.71 27.63
C LEU A 297 -3.24 4.85 28.88
N ALA A 298 -2.09 4.77 29.56
CA ALA A 298 -1.94 3.99 30.80
C ALA A 298 -2.89 4.52 31.89
N GLU A 299 -2.92 5.84 32.09
CA GLU A 299 -3.85 6.50 33.02
C GLU A 299 -5.31 6.23 32.63
N ARG A 300 -5.65 6.40 31.36
CA ARG A 300 -7.01 6.25 30.84
C ARG A 300 -7.57 4.84 30.94
N LEU A 301 -6.70 3.84 30.79
CA LEU A 301 -7.06 2.42 30.83
C LEU A 301 -6.87 1.79 32.22
N GLY A 302 -6.40 2.56 33.19
CA GLY A 302 -6.11 2.04 34.55
C GLY A 302 -4.94 1.05 34.57
N LEU A 303 -4.03 1.15 33.57
CA LEU A 303 -2.83 0.32 33.45
C LEU A 303 -1.65 0.95 34.24
N GLU A 304 -1.90 1.46 35.46
CA GLU A 304 -0.84 1.99 36.29
C GLU A 304 0.23 0.92 36.55
N ASP A 305 1.48 1.33 36.41
CA ASP A 305 2.66 0.49 36.56
C ASP A 305 2.57 -0.43 37.78
N SER A 306 2.51 -1.73 37.51
CA SER A 306 2.68 -2.76 38.57
C SER A 306 4.09 -2.70 39.21
N ALA A 307 5.00 -1.87 38.71
CA ALA A 307 6.33 -1.63 39.27
C ALA A 307 6.33 -0.78 40.55
N ASP A 308 5.33 0.08 40.79
CA ASP A 308 5.26 0.88 42.02
C ASP A 308 4.59 0.14 43.18
N ARG A 309 3.81 -0.92 42.93
CA ARG A 309 3.20 -1.73 44.00
C ARG A 309 4.18 -2.66 44.72
N VAL A 310 5.37 -2.92 44.15
CA VAL A 310 6.39 -3.78 44.75
C VAL A 310 7.33 -2.99 45.68
N ARG A 311 7.32 -1.64 45.63
CA ARG A 311 8.15 -0.79 46.51
C ARG A 311 7.48 -0.32 47.81
N THR A 312 6.21 -0.64 48.00
CA THR A 312 5.43 -0.25 49.22
C THR A 312 4.85 -1.44 49.97
N ALA A 313 5.36 -2.67 49.76
CA ALA A 313 5.04 -3.85 50.56
C ALA A 313 6.25 -4.33 51.38
#